data_3400d1ef428fb8f588f08698a57baf64
#
_entry.id   3400d1ef428fb8f588f08698a57baf64
#
_cell.length_a   1.000
_cell.length_b   1.000
_cell.length_c   1.000
_cell.angle_alpha   90.00
_cell.angle_beta   90.00
_cell.angle_gamma   90.00
#
_symmetry.space_group_name_H-M   'P 1'
#
loop_
_entity.id
_entity.type
_entity.pdbx_description
1 polymer ?
#
loop_
_entity_poly.entity_id
_entity_poly.type
_entity_poly.pdbx_seq_one_letter_code
_entity_poly.pdbx_strand_id
1 'polypeptide(L)'
;NSLRVAAIAEAMVDGLTRGIGPRDIAALLTREYGMAIADSLRTVRTANLWAYREASRASMAANRDVVLGWVWTAKLDNDTCLSCVALHGTIHPIDEPMDDHYNGRCTPVPLTPFGNPIEQAGADWFANLPENQQRSMMGPGKYEAWQAGQFEFSALSKQVENDVYGTMRVETPLKDLVPDE
;
A
#
# COMPACT_ATOMS: atom_id res chain seq x y z
N ASN A 1 1.87 0.14 29.63
CA ASN A 1 1.51 0.32 28.19
C ASN A 1 1.78 -0.94 27.36
N SER A 2 2.87 -1.68 27.61
CA SER A 2 3.23 -2.91 26.85
C SER A 2 2.19 -4.04 26.95
N LEU A 3 1.60 -4.26 28.12
CA LEU A 3 0.57 -5.29 28.32
C LEU A 3 -0.70 -5.01 27.51
N ARG A 4 -1.09 -3.74 27.39
CA ARG A 4 -2.25 -3.34 26.58
C ARG A 4 -1.99 -3.56 25.08
N VAL A 5 -0.80 -3.26 24.61
CA VAL A 5 -0.39 -3.48 23.20
C VAL A 5 -0.40 -4.98 22.88
N ALA A 6 0.16 -5.81 23.78
CA ALA A 6 0.13 -7.27 23.61
C ALA A 6 -1.31 -7.82 23.55
N ALA A 7 -2.20 -7.39 24.45
CA ALA A 7 -3.58 -7.83 24.47
C ALA A 7 -4.37 -7.41 23.20
N ILE A 8 -4.12 -6.22 22.66
CA ILE A 8 -4.68 -5.78 21.39
C ILE A 8 -4.17 -6.67 20.24
N ALA A 9 -2.87 -6.95 20.21
CA ALA A 9 -2.29 -7.82 19.19
C ALA A 9 -2.87 -9.24 19.26
N GLU A 10 -3.00 -9.83 20.44
CA GLU A 10 -3.63 -11.14 20.64
C GLU A 10 -5.09 -11.17 20.16
N ALA A 11 -5.90 -10.14 20.50
CA ALA A 11 -7.28 -10.04 20.06
C ALA A 11 -7.38 -9.92 18.51
N MET A 12 -6.44 -9.22 17.89
CA MET A 12 -6.37 -9.13 16.43
C MET A 12 -5.99 -10.48 15.80
N VAL A 13 -4.96 -11.16 16.31
CA VAL A 13 -4.52 -12.48 15.82
C VAL A 13 -5.64 -13.51 16.00
N ASP A 14 -6.31 -13.58 17.17
CA ASP A 14 -7.45 -14.49 17.40
C ASP A 14 -8.58 -14.20 16.40
N GLY A 15 -8.94 -12.93 16.21
CA GLY A 15 -9.97 -12.55 15.25
C GLY A 15 -9.63 -12.94 13.82
N LEU A 16 -8.39 -12.70 13.38
CA LEU A 16 -7.91 -13.05 12.05
C LEU A 16 -7.89 -14.58 11.82
N THR A 17 -7.37 -15.33 12.77
CA THR A 17 -7.29 -16.81 12.68
C THR A 17 -8.67 -17.48 12.66
N ARG A 18 -9.68 -16.87 13.29
CA ARG A 18 -11.06 -17.32 13.29
C ARG A 18 -11.88 -16.81 12.09
N GLY A 19 -11.28 -16.04 11.19
CA GLY A 19 -11.97 -15.48 10.03
C GLY A 19 -13.00 -14.41 10.37
N ILE A 20 -12.87 -13.74 11.54
CA ILE A 20 -13.76 -12.64 11.93
C ILE A 20 -13.50 -11.44 11.04
N GLY A 21 -14.57 -10.80 10.58
CA GLY A 21 -14.47 -9.64 9.69
C GLY A 21 -13.79 -8.43 10.35
N PRO A 22 -13.05 -7.59 9.59
CA PRO A 22 -12.32 -6.45 10.15
C PRO A 22 -13.20 -5.45 10.94
N ARG A 23 -14.47 -5.32 10.60
CA ARG A 23 -15.42 -4.45 11.32
C ARG A 23 -15.74 -4.98 12.72
N ASP A 24 -15.89 -6.30 12.83
CA ASP A 24 -16.23 -6.95 14.10
C ASP A 24 -15.02 -6.96 15.05
N ILE A 25 -13.82 -7.20 14.52
CA ILE A 25 -12.57 -7.05 15.28
C ILE A 25 -12.40 -5.59 15.74
N ALA A 26 -12.64 -4.60 14.87
CA ALA A 26 -12.55 -3.20 15.25
C ALA A 26 -13.58 -2.81 16.31
N ALA A 27 -14.80 -3.33 16.23
CA ALA A 27 -15.82 -3.13 17.27
C ALA A 27 -15.40 -3.74 18.62
N LEU A 28 -14.76 -4.92 18.60
CA LEU A 28 -14.17 -5.54 19.78
C LEU A 28 -13.09 -4.64 20.38
N LEU A 29 -12.14 -4.14 19.57
CA LEU A 29 -11.07 -3.25 20.04
C LEU A 29 -11.62 -1.95 20.63
N THR A 30 -12.66 -1.39 20.05
CA THR A 30 -13.33 -0.20 20.56
C THR A 30 -13.98 -0.48 21.93
N ARG A 31 -14.71 -1.58 22.05
CA ARG A 31 -15.44 -1.94 23.26
C ARG A 31 -14.51 -2.32 24.42
N GLU A 32 -13.54 -3.19 24.16
CA GLU A 32 -12.71 -3.79 25.20
C GLU A 32 -11.51 -2.92 25.57
N TYR A 33 -10.99 -2.15 24.61
CA TYR A 33 -9.76 -1.37 24.81
C TYR A 33 -9.96 0.14 24.68
N GLY A 34 -11.18 0.62 24.43
CA GLY A 34 -11.51 2.04 24.36
C GLY A 34 -10.82 2.78 23.23
N MET A 35 -10.49 2.09 22.14
CA MET A 35 -9.94 2.72 20.93
C MET A 35 -11.05 3.45 20.16
N ALA A 36 -10.72 4.57 19.50
CA ALA A 36 -11.66 5.19 18.57
C ALA A 36 -11.96 4.23 17.41
N ILE A 37 -13.22 4.14 16.98
CA ILE A 37 -13.63 3.17 15.95
C ILE A 37 -12.87 3.36 14.63
N ALA A 38 -12.56 4.59 14.24
CA ALA A 38 -11.79 4.89 13.03
C ALA A 38 -10.35 4.36 13.13
N ASP A 39 -9.70 4.49 14.29
CA ASP A 39 -8.35 3.99 14.53
C ASP A 39 -8.35 2.47 14.62
N SER A 40 -9.35 1.89 15.27
CA SER A 40 -9.54 0.44 15.32
C SER A 40 -9.70 -0.16 13.91
N LEU A 41 -10.53 0.44 13.07
CA LEU A 41 -10.74 -0.01 11.68
C LEU A 41 -9.45 0.12 10.84
N ARG A 42 -8.72 1.23 11.00
CA ARG A 42 -7.45 1.44 10.31
C ARG A 42 -6.42 0.38 10.70
N THR A 43 -6.25 0.17 11.99
CA THR A 43 -5.31 -0.81 12.54
C THR A 43 -5.63 -2.23 12.07
N VAL A 44 -6.89 -2.66 12.21
CA VAL A 44 -7.31 -4.02 11.82
C VAL A 44 -7.17 -4.24 10.30
N ARG A 45 -7.56 -3.26 9.48
CA ARG A 45 -7.41 -3.36 8.02
C ARG A 45 -5.95 -3.45 7.61
N THR A 46 -5.08 -2.63 8.20
CA THR A 46 -3.64 -2.63 7.94
C THR A 46 -3.03 -3.99 8.28
N ALA A 47 -3.33 -4.52 9.48
CA ALA A 47 -2.84 -5.82 9.91
C ALA A 47 -3.34 -6.97 9.04
N ASN A 48 -4.62 -6.94 8.63
CA ASN A 48 -5.22 -7.95 7.77
C ASN A 48 -4.54 -7.99 6.39
N LEU A 49 -4.33 -6.82 5.79
CA LEU A 49 -3.67 -6.71 4.49
C LEU A 49 -2.19 -7.08 4.58
N TRP A 50 -1.52 -6.70 5.66
CA TRP A 50 -0.14 -7.12 5.92
C TRP A 50 -0.03 -8.64 6.04
N ALA A 51 -0.88 -9.29 6.84
CA ALA A 51 -0.90 -10.74 6.97
C ALA A 51 -1.18 -11.45 5.64
N TYR A 52 -2.10 -10.93 4.83
CA TYR A 52 -2.36 -11.44 3.49
C TYR A 52 -1.13 -11.33 2.57
N ARG A 53 -0.44 -10.18 2.57
CA ARG A 53 0.76 -9.95 1.77
C ARG A 53 1.91 -10.88 2.16
N GLU A 54 2.12 -11.08 3.47
CA GLU A 54 3.13 -12.02 3.97
C GLU A 54 2.80 -13.47 3.63
N ALA A 55 1.54 -13.88 3.73
CA ALA A 55 1.09 -15.19 3.30
C ALA A 55 1.30 -15.39 1.78
N SER A 56 0.99 -14.36 0.98
CA SER A 56 1.24 -14.36 -0.47
C SER A 56 2.73 -14.48 -0.78
N ARG A 57 3.58 -13.71 -0.09
CA ARG A 57 5.04 -13.78 -0.23
C ARG A 57 5.58 -15.18 0.13
N ALA A 58 5.13 -15.76 1.24
CA ALA A 58 5.50 -17.11 1.64
C ALA A 58 5.07 -18.16 0.60
N SER A 59 3.85 -18.03 0.04
CA SER A 59 3.37 -18.88 -1.03
C SER A 59 4.21 -18.75 -2.31
N MET A 60 4.55 -17.52 -2.72
CA MET A 60 5.42 -17.28 -3.87
C MET A 60 6.84 -17.86 -3.63
N ALA A 61 7.38 -17.70 -2.44
CA ALA A 61 8.68 -18.26 -2.06
C ALA A 61 8.70 -19.79 -2.09
N ALA A 62 7.60 -20.46 -1.76
CA ALA A 62 7.45 -21.90 -1.85
C ALA A 62 7.32 -22.43 -3.30
N ASN A 63 7.04 -21.55 -4.27
CA ASN A 63 6.82 -21.88 -5.69
C ASN A 63 7.83 -21.18 -6.61
N ARG A 64 9.09 -21.04 -6.19
CA ARG A 64 10.15 -20.33 -6.95
C ARG A 64 10.50 -20.97 -8.29
N ASP A 65 10.10 -22.19 -8.52
CA ASP A 65 10.25 -22.91 -9.79
C ASP A 65 9.34 -22.35 -10.90
N VAL A 66 8.23 -21.71 -10.53
CA VAL A 66 7.26 -21.13 -11.46
C VAL A 66 6.95 -19.64 -11.19
N VAL A 67 7.38 -19.09 -10.05
CA VAL A 67 7.21 -17.66 -9.71
C VAL A 67 8.57 -16.97 -9.78
N LEU A 68 8.69 -15.97 -10.64
CA LEU A 68 9.93 -15.22 -10.89
C LEU A 68 10.06 -13.98 -9.99
N GLY A 69 8.95 -13.46 -9.47
CA GLY A 69 8.86 -12.25 -8.69
C GLY A 69 7.40 -11.91 -8.42
N TRP A 70 7.12 -10.68 -8.06
CA TRP A 70 5.76 -10.18 -7.94
C TRP A 70 5.62 -8.78 -8.53
N VAL A 71 4.40 -8.44 -8.91
CA VAL A 71 4.05 -7.15 -9.50
C VAL A 71 3.18 -6.37 -8.52
N TRP A 72 3.54 -5.12 -8.26
CA TRP A 72 2.72 -4.21 -7.45
C TRP A 72 1.42 -3.90 -8.16
N THR A 73 0.30 -4.24 -7.54
CA THR A 73 -1.02 -4.06 -8.15
C THR A 73 -1.89 -3.14 -7.29
N ALA A 74 -2.21 -1.98 -7.81
CA ALA A 74 -3.17 -1.02 -7.26
C ALA A 74 -4.51 -1.12 -7.99
N LYS A 75 -5.59 -0.70 -7.36
CA LYS A 75 -6.94 -0.71 -7.95
C LYS A 75 -7.11 0.27 -9.11
N LEU A 76 -6.32 1.35 -9.14
CA LEU A 76 -6.40 2.44 -10.12
C LEU A 76 -7.81 3.07 -10.18
N ASP A 77 -8.21 3.69 -9.08
CA ASP A 77 -9.41 4.53 -8.98
C ASP A 77 -9.05 5.92 -8.41
N ASN A 78 -10.03 6.82 -8.36
CA ASN A 78 -9.83 8.19 -7.85
C ASN A 78 -9.42 8.26 -6.37
N ASP A 79 -9.60 7.16 -5.62
CA ASP A 79 -9.19 7.03 -4.22
C ASP A 79 -7.80 6.37 -4.07
N THR A 80 -7.13 6.06 -5.18
CA THR A 80 -5.78 5.48 -5.17
C THR A 80 -4.75 6.60 -5.00
N CYS A 81 -3.92 6.52 -3.95
CA CYS A 81 -2.88 7.52 -3.73
C CYS A 81 -1.81 7.47 -4.82
N LEU A 82 -1.16 8.60 -5.09
CA LEU A 82 -0.17 8.70 -6.16
C LEU A 82 1.05 7.79 -5.98
N SER A 83 1.44 7.49 -4.73
CA SER A 83 2.47 6.49 -4.45
C SER A 83 2.08 5.12 -4.99
N CYS A 84 0.85 4.68 -4.75
CA CYS A 84 0.35 3.40 -5.25
C CYS A 84 0.17 3.40 -6.77
N VAL A 85 -0.23 4.53 -7.37
CA VAL A 85 -0.27 4.67 -8.84
C VAL A 85 1.13 4.56 -9.42
N ALA A 86 2.12 5.27 -8.85
CA ALA A 86 3.50 5.23 -9.32
C ALA A 86 4.13 3.83 -9.26
N LEU A 87 3.73 3.01 -8.28
CA LEU A 87 4.22 1.65 -8.10
C LEU A 87 3.45 0.62 -8.94
N HIS A 88 2.24 0.92 -9.43
CA HIS A 88 1.43 -0.04 -10.18
C HIS A 88 2.15 -0.53 -11.44
N GLY A 89 2.30 -1.84 -11.54
CA GLY A 89 3.00 -2.50 -12.64
C GLY A 89 4.50 -2.69 -12.42
N THR A 90 5.07 -2.16 -11.33
CA THR A 90 6.50 -2.40 -10.99
C THR A 90 6.74 -3.84 -10.55
N ILE A 91 7.88 -4.39 -10.98
CA ILE A 91 8.27 -5.77 -10.68
C ILE A 91 9.26 -5.77 -9.51
N HIS A 92 9.02 -6.68 -8.58
CA HIS A 92 9.80 -6.85 -7.36
C HIS A 92 10.27 -8.30 -7.19
N PRO A 93 11.44 -8.54 -6.59
CA PRO A 93 11.89 -9.89 -6.27
C PRO A 93 11.02 -10.53 -5.17
N ILE A 94 10.93 -11.87 -5.16
CA ILE A 94 10.09 -12.64 -4.22
C ILE A 94 10.43 -12.31 -2.76
N ASP A 95 11.70 -12.06 -2.46
CA ASP A 95 12.16 -11.81 -1.08
C ASP A 95 11.89 -10.38 -0.60
N GLU A 96 11.57 -9.46 -1.50
CA GLU A 96 11.20 -8.09 -1.13
C GLU A 96 9.78 -8.08 -0.53
N PRO A 97 9.60 -7.55 0.70
CA PRO A 97 8.28 -7.37 1.28
C PRO A 97 7.51 -6.26 0.56
N MET A 98 6.20 -6.36 0.54
CA MET A 98 5.35 -5.29 0.02
C MET A 98 5.07 -4.26 1.12
N ASP A 99 5.88 -3.23 1.18
CA ASP A 99 5.84 -2.15 2.19
C ASP A 99 4.78 -1.09 1.86
N ASP A 100 3.53 -1.51 1.68
CA ASP A 100 2.44 -0.56 1.42
C ASP A 100 2.09 0.25 2.70
N HIS A 101 1.58 1.47 2.51
CA HIS A 101 1.18 2.32 3.63
C HIS A 101 0.01 1.75 4.43
N TYR A 102 -0.22 2.28 5.64
CA TYR A 102 -1.37 1.89 6.47
C TYR A 102 -2.69 2.07 5.69
N ASN A 103 -3.62 1.13 5.87
CA ASN A 103 -4.91 1.07 5.18
C ASN A 103 -4.78 1.00 3.64
N GLY A 104 -3.59 0.71 3.11
CA GLY A 104 -3.34 0.56 1.68
C GLY A 104 -4.05 -0.66 1.10
N ARG A 105 -4.58 -0.52 -0.13
CA ARG A 105 -5.40 -1.56 -0.80
C ARG A 105 -4.64 -2.37 -1.84
N CYS A 106 -3.36 -2.07 -2.03
CA CYS A 106 -2.54 -2.73 -3.03
C CYS A 106 -2.23 -4.19 -2.66
N THR A 107 -1.96 -5.01 -3.67
CA THR A 107 -1.66 -6.44 -3.51
C THR A 107 -0.51 -6.86 -4.41
N PRO A 108 0.35 -7.81 -3.97
CA PRO A 108 1.33 -8.43 -4.84
C PRO A 108 0.65 -9.49 -5.73
N VAL A 109 0.92 -9.45 -7.03
CA VAL A 109 0.46 -10.46 -7.98
C VAL A 109 1.68 -11.23 -8.50
N PRO A 110 1.69 -12.58 -8.48
CA PRO A 110 2.83 -13.36 -8.93
C PRO A 110 3.21 -13.07 -10.38
N LEU A 111 4.50 -12.83 -10.63
CA LEU A 111 5.08 -12.80 -11.96
C LEU A 111 5.50 -14.22 -12.34
N THR A 112 5.06 -14.68 -13.50
CA THR A 112 5.38 -16.03 -14.01
C THR A 112 6.09 -15.95 -15.36
N PRO A 113 6.68 -17.05 -15.86
CA PRO A 113 7.24 -17.10 -17.22
C PRO A 113 6.25 -16.80 -18.35
N PHE A 114 4.95 -16.80 -18.06
CA PHE A 114 3.90 -16.48 -19.04
C PHE A 114 3.71 -14.98 -19.28
N GLY A 115 4.43 -14.13 -18.54
CA GLY A 115 4.46 -12.68 -18.72
C GLY A 115 4.00 -11.90 -17.48
N ASN A 116 4.02 -10.57 -17.62
CA ASN A 116 3.51 -9.65 -16.60
C ASN A 116 1.97 -9.66 -16.63
N PRO A 117 1.28 -9.93 -15.51
CA PRO A 117 -0.18 -9.89 -15.44
C PRO A 117 -0.76 -8.47 -15.55
N ILE A 118 0.09 -7.43 -15.46
CA ILE A 118 -0.30 -6.03 -15.55
C ILE A 118 0.11 -5.49 -16.91
N GLU A 119 -0.87 -5.15 -17.74
CA GLU A 119 -0.66 -4.67 -19.11
C GLU A 119 -0.33 -3.18 -19.18
N GLN A 120 -0.85 -2.38 -18.24
CA GLN A 120 -0.69 -0.93 -18.22
C GLN A 120 0.00 -0.48 -16.94
N ALA A 121 1.11 0.25 -17.06
CA ALA A 121 1.75 0.88 -15.91
C ALA A 121 0.85 1.98 -15.30
N GLY A 122 0.99 2.22 -14.00
CA GLY A 122 0.18 3.24 -13.33
C GLY A 122 0.44 4.66 -13.84
N ALA A 123 1.68 4.96 -14.25
CA ALA A 123 2.02 6.23 -14.89
C ALA A 123 1.25 6.44 -16.20
N ASP A 124 1.15 5.40 -17.04
CA ASP A 124 0.40 5.46 -18.30
C ASP A 124 -1.10 5.60 -18.05
N TRP A 125 -1.63 4.86 -17.06
CA TRP A 125 -3.02 5.03 -16.66
C TRP A 125 -3.30 6.46 -16.23
N PHE A 126 -2.46 7.05 -15.36
CA PHE A 126 -2.62 8.42 -14.89
C PHE A 126 -2.51 9.44 -16.03
N ALA A 127 -1.55 9.28 -16.94
CA ALA A 127 -1.37 10.17 -18.09
C ALA A 127 -2.59 10.17 -19.05
N ASN A 128 -3.34 9.06 -19.10
CA ASN A 128 -4.55 8.93 -19.91
C ASN A 128 -5.84 9.46 -19.22
N LEU A 129 -5.76 9.88 -17.94
CA LEU A 129 -6.90 10.51 -17.28
C LEU A 129 -7.17 11.91 -17.85
N PRO A 130 -8.43 12.37 -17.82
CA PRO A 130 -8.72 13.78 -18.07
C PRO A 130 -7.95 14.72 -17.15
N GLU A 131 -7.53 15.89 -17.66
CA GLU A 131 -6.70 16.85 -16.91
C GLU A 131 -7.31 17.22 -15.54
N ASN A 132 -8.61 17.43 -15.48
CA ASN A 132 -9.31 17.76 -14.24
C ASN A 132 -9.19 16.65 -13.18
N GLN A 133 -9.12 15.37 -13.59
CA GLN A 133 -8.90 14.24 -12.69
C GLN A 133 -7.43 14.17 -12.26
N GLN A 134 -6.50 14.36 -13.18
CA GLN A 134 -5.07 14.42 -12.86
C GLN A 134 -4.80 15.53 -11.83
N ARG A 135 -5.32 16.73 -12.06
CA ARG A 135 -5.21 17.87 -11.11
C ARG A 135 -5.86 17.58 -9.76
N SER A 136 -7.02 16.90 -9.76
CA SER A 136 -7.72 16.54 -8.52
C SER A 136 -6.94 15.55 -7.69
N MET A 137 -6.33 14.54 -8.31
CA MET A 137 -5.56 13.50 -7.62
C MET A 137 -4.20 14.02 -7.15
N MET A 138 -3.50 14.77 -7.98
CA MET A 138 -2.12 15.20 -7.72
C MET A 138 -2.05 16.51 -6.90
N GLY A 139 -3.09 17.33 -6.96
CA GLY A 139 -3.10 18.69 -6.47
C GLY A 139 -2.40 19.64 -7.45
N PRO A 140 -2.77 20.95 -7.45
CA PRO A 140 -2.33 21.88 -8.49
C PRO A 140 -0.79 22.03 -8.54
N GLY A 141 -0.13 22.19 -7.39
CA GLY A 141 1.32 22.43 -7.35
C GLY A 141 2.15 21.25 -7.85
N LYS A 142 1.82 20.01 -7.45
CA LYS A 142 2.51 18.82 -7.97
C LYS A 142 2.22 18.63 -9.46
N TYR A 143 0.99 18.85 -9.88
CA TYR A 143 0.59 18.71 -11.28
C TYR A 143 1.38 19.67 -12.18
N GLU A 144 1.49 20.94 -11.81
CA GLU A 144 2.25 21.96 -12.54
C GLU A 144 3.74 21.62 -12.60
N ALA A 145 4.33 21.20 -11.48
CA ALA A 145 5.73 20.77 -11.44
C ALA A 145 5.98 19.52 -12.31
N TRP A 146 5.07 18.55 -12.29
CA TRP A 146 5.15 17.36 -13.15
C TRP A 146 5.04 17.71 -14.64
N GLN A 147 4.07 18.56 -15.02
CA GLN A 147 3.92 19.05 -16.40
C GLN A 147 5.15 19.83 -16.87
N ALA A 148 5.82 20.53 -15.98
CA ALA A 148 7.07 21.23 -16.25
C ALA A 148 8.31 20.28 -16.32
N GLY A 149 8.12 18.97 -16.09
CA GLY A 149 9.22 18.00 -16.11
C GLY A 149 10.19 18.11 -14.94
N GLN A 150 9.77 18.70 -13.81
CA GLN A 150 10.65 18.93 -12.66
C GLN A 150 10.91 17.65 -11.86
N PHE A 151 10.10 16.61 -12.02
CA PHE A 151 10.34 15.28 -11.43
C PHE A 151 9.72 14.17 -12.27
N GLU A 152 10.27 12.98 -12.14
CA GLU A 152 9.74 11.77 -12.78
C GLU A 152 8.56 11.21 -12.00
N PHE A 153 7.58 10.60 -12.68
CA PHE A 153 6.36 10.06 -12.05
C PHE A 153 6.66 9.03 -10.95
N SER A 154 7.72 8.24 -11.11
CA SER A 154 8.20 7.27 -10.13
C SER A 154 8.62 7.89 -8.80
N ALA A 155 9.06 9.16 -8.80
CA ALA A 155 9.44 9.89 -7.60
C ALA A 155 8.25 10.21 -6.65
N LEU A 156 7.00 10.03 -7.12
CA LEU A 156 5.80 10.19 -6.30
C LEU A 156 5.69 9.17 -5.18
N SER A 157 6.49 8.10 -5.20
CA SER A 157 6.56 7.11 -4.13
C SER A 157 7.91 7.15 -3.44
N LYS A 158 7.92 7.32 -2.13
CA LYS A 158 9.13 7.18 -1.30
C LYS A 158 8.92 6.18 -0.16
N GLN A 159 10.02 5.58 0.27
CA GLN A 159 10.06 4.71 1.44
C GLN A 159 10.31 5.54 2.71
N VAL A 160 9.60 5.23 3.78
CA VAL A 160 9.76 5.84 5.10
C VAL A 160 9.70 4.78 6.17
N GLU A 161 10.39 5.02 7.29
CA GLU A 161 10.25 4.21 8.50
C GLU A 161 9.15 4.79 9.38
N ASN A 162 8.32 3.92 9.92
CA ASN A 162 7.25 4.26 10.85
C ASN A 162 7.37 3.42 12.12
N ASP A 163 7.35 4.06 13.29
CA ASP A 163 7.55 3.39 14.60
C ASP A 163 6.47 2.33 14.91
N VAL A 164 5.30 2.40 14.26
CA VAL A 164 4.17 1.49 14.51
C VAL A 164 4.06 0.40 13.48
N TYR A 165 4.27 0.76 12.20
CA TYR A 165 4.01 -0.14 11.05
C TYR A 165 5.29 -0.61 10.35
N GLY A 166 6.47 -0.15 10.79
CA GLY A 166 7.75 -0.44 10.13
C GLY A 166 7.93 0.35 8.84
N THR A 167 8.67 -0.21 7.93
CA THR A 167 8.92 0.37 6.60
C THR A 167 7.64 0.48 5.79
N MET A 168 7.40 1.63 5.15
CA MET A 168 6.23 1.87 4.32
C MET A 168 6.55 2.71 3.08
N ARG A 169 5.77 2.52 2.03
CA ARG A 169 5.74 3.39 0.85
C ARG A 169 4.66 4.45 1.04
N VAL A 170 5.03 5.71 0.93
CA VAL A 170 4.13 6.86 1.06
C VAL A 170 4.28 7.81 -0.11
N GLU A 171 3.28 8.67 -0.29
CA GLU A 171 3.35 9.70 -1.30
C GLU A 171 4.41 10.75 -0.95
N THR A 172 5.27 11.09 -1.91
CA THR A 172 6.30 12.11 -1.76
C THR A 172 5.66 13.50 -1.75
N PRO A 173 5.88 14.33 -0.73
CA PRO A 173 5.40 15.71 -0.71
C PRO A 173 6.13 16.57 -1.75
N LEU A 174 5.47 17.65 -2.22
CA LEU A 174 6.01 18.52 -3.26
C LEU A 174 7.41 19.07 -2.93
N LYS A 175 7.63 19.49 -1.70
CA LYS A 175 8.93 20.03 -1.22
C LYS A 175 10.10 19.03 -1.34
N ASP A 176 9.81 17.73 -1.36
CA ASP A 176 10.82 16.67 -1.51
C ASP A 176 11.00 16.27 -3.00
N LEU A 177 10.01 16.59 -3.85
CA LEU A 177 10.05 16.39 -5.31
C LEU A 177 10.79 17.55 -6.02
N VAL A 178 10.57 18.76 -5.54
CA VAL A 178 11.16 19.99 -6.06
C VAL A 178 11.70 20.76 -4.85
N PRO A 179 12.95 20.49 -4.42
CA PRO A 179 13.57 21.24 -3.34
C PRO A 179 13.72 22.71 -3.72
N ASP A 180 13.46 23.62 -2.77
CA ASP A 180 13.79 25.03 -2.93
C ASP A 180 15.31 25.16 -3.11
N GLU A 181 15.75 25.96 -4.10
CA GLU A 181 17.17 26.26 -4.35
C GLU A 181 17.78 27.10 -3.21
#